data_e500045f25906cc72a763b0d18420330
#
_entry.id   e500045f25906cc72a763b0d18420330
#
_cell.length_a   1.000
_cell.length_b   1.000
_cell.length_c   1.000
_cell.angle_alpha   90.00
_cell.angle_beta   90.00
_cell.angle_gamma   90.00
#
_symmetry.space_group_name_H-M   'P 1'
#
loop_
_entity.id
_entity.type
_entity.pdbx_description
1 polymer ?
#
loop_
_entity_poly.entity_id
_entity_poly.type
_entity_poly.pdbx_seq_one_letter_code
_entity_poly.pdbx_strand_id
1 'polypeptide(L)'
;MRIGVIGGGSAGLAAAWLLQEDHEVTLLEKENRLGGHANTVEVEIDGSAVSVESGFEFFIEEMYPCFARLLRALELQLRRYPMTFTLFSPGSGNVYLLPPVRNGQIQWSAFQPRSLSYMLQFAFVLRSATRLVENRDWSVTIGDFVQRCQISKAFRDQFLLPFLDGVSGVSLLRNSGGLRLMTC
;
A
#
# COMPACT_ATOMS: atom_id res chain seq x y z
N MET A 1 -4.07 -9.83 -34.65
CA MET A 1 -4.71 -8.49 -34.73
C MET A 1 -3.66 -7.43 -34.43
N ARG A 2 -3.89 -6.17 -34.82
CA ARG A 2 -3.06 -5.04 -34.38
C ARG A 2 -3.71 -4.40 -33.18
N ILE A 3 -2.97 -4.29 -32.06
CA ILE A 3 -3.48 -3.80 -30.76
C ILE A 3 -2.58 -2.65 -30.28
N GLY A 4 -3.19 -1.51 -29.96
CA GLY A 4 -2.52 -0.40 -29.30
C GLY A 4 -2.77 -0.45 -27.80
N VAL A 5 -1.71 -0.46 -26.98
CA VAL A 5 -1.77 -0.35 -25.52
C VAL A 5 -1.30 1.04 -25.13
N ILE A 6 -2.13 1.79 -24.42
CA ILE A 6 -1.82 3.18 -24.01
C ILE A 6 -1.44 3.18 -22.53
N GLY A 7 -0.24 3.68 -22.25
CA GLY A 7 0.35 3.76 -20.93
C GLY A 7 1.33 2.62 -20.64
N GLY A 8 2.58 2.99 -20.34
CA GLY A 8 3.70 2.08 -20.04
C GLY A 8 3.88 1.80 -18.55
N GLY A 9 2.83 1.94 -17.72
CA GLY A 9 2.83 1.49 -16.34
C GLY A 9 2.66 -0.01 -16.21
N SER A 10 2.65 -0.55 -14.99
CA SER A 10 2.59 -2.00 -14.71
C SER A 10 1.44 -2.71 -15.43
N ALA A 11 0.25 -2.10 -15.48
CA ALA A 11 -0.92 -2.68 -16.15
C ALA A 11 -0.74 -2.75 -17.67
N GLY A 12 -0.26 -1.66 -18.30
CA GLY A 12 -0.04 -1.61 -19.74
C GLY A 12 1.09 -2.54 -20.18
N LEU A 13 2.19 -2.59 -19.42
CA LEU A 13 3.29 -3.52 -19.67
C LEU A 13 2.83 -4.98 -19.55
N ALA A 14 2.06 -5.32 -18.52
CA ALA A 14 1.50 -6.66 -18.36
C ALA A 14 0.56 -7.03 -19.52
N ALA A 15 -0.32 -6.11 -19.93
CA ALA A 15 -1.21 -6.33 -21.07
C ALA A 15 -0.43 -6.52 -22.38
N ALA A 16 0.54 -5.65 -22.64
CA ALA A 16 1.37 -5.75 -23.83
C ALA A 16 2.16 -7.06 -23.87
N TRP A 17 2.73 -7.45 -22.72
CA TRP A 17 3.49 -8.71 -22.61
C TRP A 17 2.61 -9.94 -22.83
N LEU A 18 1.40 -9.98 -22.30
CA LEU A 18 0.48 -11.10 -22.50
C LEU A 18 -0.06 -11.18 -23.93
N LEU A 19 -0.32 -10.03 -24.56
CA LEU A 19 -0.96 -9.99 -25.89
C LEU A 19 0.03 -10.20 -27.04
N GLN A 20 1.31 -9.95 -26.84
CA GLN A 20 2.33 -10.05 -27.91
C GLN A 20 2.55 -11.48 -28.43
N GLU A 21 2.14 -12.50 -27.68
CA GLU A 21 2.29 -13.91 -28.13
C GLU A 21 1.45 -14.20 -29.37
N ASP A 22 0.23 -13.59 -29.46
CA ASP A 22 -0.74 -13.87 -30.52
C ASP A 22 -1.05 -12.66 -31.39
N HIS A 23 -0.55 -11.46 -31.03
CA HIS A 23 -0.95 -10.21 -31.64
C HIS A 23 0.24 -9.28 -31.90
N GLU A 24 0.09 -8.42 -32.92
CA GLU A 24 1.00 -7.30 -33.14
C GLU A 24 0.65 -6.16 -32.17
N VAL A 25 1.48 -5.97 -31.14
CA VAL A 25 1.22 -5.00 -30.08
C VAL A 25 2.09 -3.76 -30.23
N THR A 26 1.48 -2.59 -30.17
CA THR A 26 2.16 -1.30 -30.07
C THR A 26 1.88 -0.68 -28.71
N LEU A 27 2.92 -0.49 -27.90
CA LEU A 27 2.82 0.21 -26.61
C LEU A 27 3.12 1.70 -26.82
N LEU A 28 2.21 2.56 -26.36
CA LEU A 28 2.30 4.01 -26.42
C LEU A 28 2.46 4.58 -25.01
N GLU A 29 3.58 5.24 -24.75
CA GLU A 29 3.86 5.92 -23.48
C GLU A 29 4.20 7.39 -23.76
N LYS A 30 3.67 8.32 -22.97
CA LYS A 30 3.91 9.76 -23.12
C LYS A 30 5.22 10.20 -22.48
N GLU A 31 5.67 9.51 -21.46
CA GLU A 31 6.92 9.80 -20.77
C GLU A 31 8.10 9.10 -21.46
N ASN A 32 9.29 9.58 -21.20
CA ASN A 32 10.53 9.01 -21.78
C ASN A 32 11.00 7.72 -21.07
N ARG A 33 10.22 7.20 -20.13
CA ARG A 33 10.49 5.97 -19.35
C ARG A 33 9.26 5.08 -19.24
N LEU A 34 9.49 3.80 -19.07
CA LEU A 34 8.46 2.82 -18.69
C LEU A 34 8.41 2.63 -17.18
N GLY A 35 7.36 1.97 -16.69
CA GLY A 35 7.18 1.63 -15.27
C GLY A 35 6.06 2.41 -14.59
N GLY A 36 5.74 3.62 -15.04
CA GLY A 36 4.70 4.44 -14.43
C GLY A 36 5.04 4.80 -12.98
N HIS A 37 4.26 4.29 -12.02
CA HIS A 37 4.50 4.48 -10.58
C HIS A 37 5.77 3.75 -10.09
N ALA A 38 6.07 2.58 -10.62
CA ALA A 38 7.35 1.91 -10.38
C ALA A 38 8.48 2.75 -11.00
N ASN A 39 9.44 3.18 -10.18
CA ASN A 39 10.48 4.11 -10.60
C ASN A 39 11.77 3.88 -9.82
N THR A 40 12.55 2.92 -10.29
CA THR A 40 13.87 2.66 -9.74
C THR A 40 14.86 3.67 -10.25
N VAL A 41 15.54 4.35 -9.36
CA VAL A 41 16.62 5.31 -9.65
C VAL A 41 17.95 4.78 -9.11
N GLU A 42 19.03 5.00 -9.84
CA GLU A 42 20.37 4.73 -9.35
C GLU A 42 20.93 5.95 -8.62
N VAL A 43 21.38 5.73 -7.39
CA VAL A 43 22.05 6.74 -6.58
C VAL A 43 23.45 6.26 -6.22
N GLU A 44 24.41 7.15 -6.19
CA GLU A 44 25.77 6.85 -5.75
C GLU A 44 25.85 7.07 -4.24
N ILE A 45 26.24 6.02 -3.51
CA ILE A 45 26.48 6.07 -2.07
C ILE A 45 27.86 5.47 -1.80
N ASP A 46 28.76 6.28 -1.24
CA ASP A 46 30.13 5.87 -0.91
C ASP A 46 30.89 5.25 -2.11
N GLY A 47 30.71 5.82 -3.32
CA GLY A 47 31.35 5.32 -4.54
C GLY A 47 30.74 4.05 -5.12
N SER A 48 29.60 3.61 -4.60
CA SER A 48 28.87 2.43 -5.13
C SER A 48 27.50 2.85 -5.66
N ALA A 49 27.15 2.36 -6.85
CA ALA A 49 25.81 2.55 -7.40
C ALA A 49 24.79 1.66 -6.65
N VAL A 50 23.75 2.27 -6.13
CA VAL A 50 22.67 1.61 -5.40
C VAL A 50 21.35 1.92 -6.10
N SER A 51 20.61 0.87 -6.48
CA SER A 51 19.27 1.02 -7.04
C SER A 51 18.25 1.25 -5.93
N VAL A 52 17.53 2.36 -5.99
CA VAL A 52 16.49 2.74 -5.02
C VAL A 52 15.16 2.85 -5.73
N GLU A 53 14.17 2.11 -5.25
CA GLU A 53 12.79 2.27 -5.72
C GLU A 53 12.16 3.50 -5.06
N SER A 54 11.67 4.44 -5.89
CA SER A 54 11.12 5.71 -5.41
C SER A 54 9.59 5.80 -5.47
N GLY A 55 8.93 4.78 -6.01
CA GLY A 55 7.48 4.79 -6.18
C GLY A 55 6.78 3.57 -5.60
N PHE A 56 7.21 2.37 -5.92
CA PHE A 56 6.57 1.13 -5.51
C PHE A 56 7.50 0.31 -4.61
N GLU A 57 7.22 0.29 -3.30
CA GLU A 57 8.12 -0.32 -2.33
C GLU A 57 7.86 -1.82 -2.10
N PHE A 58 6.60 -2.21 -1.95
CA PHE A 58 6.23 -3.58 -1.60
C PHE A 58 4.80 -3.92 -2.04
N PHE A 59 4.47 -5.21 -2.05
CA PHE A 59 3.11 -5.70 -2.19
C PHE A 59 2.86 -6.90 -1.26
N ILE A 60 1.60 -7.15 -0.97
CA ILE A 60 1.16 -8.31 -0.19
C ILE A 60 0.62 -9.33 -1.17
N GLU A 61 1.28 -10.49 -1.26
CA GLU A 61 1.01 -11.52 -2.28
C GLU A 61 -0.45 -11.99 -2.26
N GLU A 62 -1.02 -12.13 -1.07
CA GLU A 62 -2.40 -12.55 -0.87
C GLU A 62 -3.43 -11.52 -1.36
N MET A 63 -3.07 -10.24 -1.34
CA MET A 63 -3.94 -9.15 -1.83
C MET A 63 -3.82 -8.93 -3.34
N TYR A 64 -2.72 -9.34 -3.95
CA TYR A 64 -2.43 -9.14 -5.38
C TYR A 64 -2.10 -10.44 -6.11
N PRO A 65 -3.02 -11.44 -6.13
CA PRO A 65 -2.73 -12.77 -6.67
C PRO A 65 -2.40 -12.77 -8.16
N CYS A 66 -3.04 -11.91 -8.95
CA CYS A 66 -2.74 -11.79 -10.38
C CYS A 66 -1.36 -11.20 -10.63
N PHE A 67 -0.96 -10.20 -9.84
CA PHE A 67 0.39 -9.61 -9.93
C PHE A 67 1.45 -10.62 -9.51
N ALA A 68 1.22 -11.36 -8.43
CA ALA A 68 2.11 -12.42 -7.99
C ALA A 68 2.29 -13.53 -9.06
N ARG A 69 1.21 -13.88 -9.77
CA ARG A 69 1.27 -14.81 -10.92
C ARG A 69 2.11 -14.27 -12.06
N LEU A 70 1.94 -12.99 -12.40
CA LEU A 70 2.74 -12.32 -13.44
C LEU A 70 4.23 -12.35 -13.09
N LEU A 71 4.60 -11.98 -11.85
CA LEU A 71 5.99 -11.99 -11.43
C LEU A 71 6.62 -13.38 -11.46
N ARG A 72 5.85 -14.43 -11.11
CA ARG A 72 6.30 -15.82 -11.24
C ARG A 72 6.45 -16.24 -12.71
N ALA A 73 5.53 -15.84 -13.59
CA ALA A 73 5.62 -16.11 -15.02
C ALA A 73 6.83 -15.41 -15.67
N LEU A 74 7.28 -14.30 -15.11
CA LEU A 74 8.50 -13.58 -15.48
C LEU A 74 9.75 -14.13 -14.77
N GLU A 75 9.63 -15.22 -13.99
CA GLU A 75 10.71 -15.87 -13.24
C GLU A 75 11.45 -14.92 -12.28
N LEU A 76 10.77 -13.87 -11.80
CA LEU A 76 11.35 -12.91 -10.88
C LEU A 76 11.42 -13.48 -9.46
N GLN A 77 12.59 -13.33 -8.83
CA GLN A 77 12.80 -13.75 -7.45
C GLN A 77 12.17 -12.72 -6.49
N LEU A 78 11.14 -13.15 -5.76
CA LEU A 78 10.51 -12.32 -4.74
C LEU A 78 11.26 -12.43 -3.42
N ARG A 79 11.63 -11.29 -2.85
CA ARG A 79 12.24 -11.22 -1.53
C ARG A 79 11.18 -10.92 -0.48
N ARG A 80 11.00 -11.83 0.48
CA ARG A 80 10.13 -11.60 1.65
C ARG A 80 10.90 -10.89 2.75
N TYR A 81 10.29 -9.90 3.35
CA TYR A 81 10.83 -9.21 4.53
C TYR A 81 9.70 -8.84 5.50
N PRO A 82 9.99 -8.81 6.81
CA PRO A 82 9.01 -8.38 7.79
C PRO A 82 8.73 -6.88 7.62
N MET A 83 7.47 -6.53 7.40
CA MET A 83 7.04 -5.15 7.26
C MET A 83 6.79 -4.53 8.62
N THR A 84 7.35 -3.35 8.86
CA THR A 84 7.11 -2.55 10.06
C THR A 84 6.69 -1.15 9.65
N PHE A 85 5.63 -0.65 10.28
CA PHE A 85 5.20 0.72 10.12
C PHE A 85 5.59 1.55 11.34
N THR A 86 6.20 2.69 11.10
CA THR A 86 6.45 3.68 12.14
C THR A 86 5.65 4.92 11.83
N LEU A 87 4.75 5.28 12.72
CA LEU A 87 4.00 6.53 12.64
C LEU A 87 4.55 7.50 13.69
N PHE A 88 5.03 8.63 13.26
CA PHE A 88 5.50 9.71 14.12
C PHE A 88 4.52 10.87 14.08
N SER A 89 4.10 11.35 15.25
CA SER A 89 3.24 12.53 15.41
C SER A 89 4.07 13.72 15.91
N PRO A 90 4.44 14.68 15.03
CA PRO A 90 5.31 15.81 15.42
C PRO A 90 4.73 16.66 16.56
N GLY A 91 3.40 16.86 16.57
CA GLY A 91 2.73 17.70 17.56
C GLY A 91 2.70 17.13 18.98
N SER A 92 2.76 15.80 19.12
CA SER A 92 2.74 15.11 20.42
C SER A 92 4.06 14.40 20.75
N GLY A 93 4.98 14.32 19.81
CA GLY A 93 6.21 13.53 19.93
C GLY A 93 5.99 12.02 20.01
N ASN A 94 4.76 11.54 19.83
CA ASN A 94 4.45 10.13 19.95
C ASN A 94 4.95 9.35 18.74
N VAL A 95 5.50 8.17 19.00
CA VAL A 95 5.92 7.19 17.99
C VAL A 95 5.10 5.93 18.18
N TYR A 96 4.46 5.48 17.12
CA TYR A 96 3.71 4.22 17.08
C TYR A 96 4.43 3.26 16.13
N LEU A 97 4.79 2.09 16.63
CA LEU A 97 5.46 1.04 15.87
C LEU A 97 4.51 -0.15 15.73
N LEU A 98 4.27 -0.61 14.50
CA LEU A 98 3.40 -1.74 14.17
C LEU A 98 4.12 -2.71 13.21
N PRO A 99 4.23 -3.98 13.58
CA PRO A 99 4.11 -4.53 14.94
C PRO A 99 5.19 -3.95 15.86
N PRO A 100 5.04 -4.02 17.19
CA PRO A 100 6.01 -3.46 18.13
C PRO A 100 7.27 -4.34 18.24
N VAL A 101 7.82 -4.67 17.08
CA VAL A 101 9.02 -5.54 16.94
C VAL A 101 9.97 -4.89 15.95
N ARG A 102 11.24 -4.76 16.31
CA ARG A 102 12.31 -4.26 15.44
C ARG A 102 13.48 -5.23 15.49
N ASN A 103 13.94 -5.69 14.32
CA ASN A 103 15.03 -6.68 14.20
C ASN A 103 14.80 -7.95 15.05
N GLY A 104 13.57 -8.45 15.09
CA GLY A 104 13.19 -9.63 15.88
C GLY A 104 13.06 -9.38 17.39
N GLN A 105 13.31 -8.18 17.87
CA GLN A 105 13.23 -7.83 19.30
C GLN A 105 11.99 -7.00 19.59
N ILE A 106 11.30 -7.35 20.69
CA ILE A 106 10.13 -6.61 21.17
C ILE A 106 10.60 -5.23 21.68
N GLN A 107 9.96 -4.18 21.17
CA GLN A 107 10.22 -2.80 21.59
C GLN A 107 9.29 -2.45 22.76
N TRP A 108 9.75 -2.66 23.97
CA TRP A 108 8.98 -2.40 25.19
C TRP A 108 8.50 -0.96 25.33
N SER A 109 9.23 0.00 24.77
CA SER A 109 8.83 1.42 24.73
C SER A 109 7.53 1.65 23.92
N ALA A 110 7.15 0.72 23.04
CA ALA A 110 5.90 0.79 22.30
C ALA A 110 4.65 0.38 23.12
N PHE A 111 4.85 -0.24 24.29
CA PHE A 111 3.77 -0.72 25.17
C PHE A 111 3.31 0.31 26.20
N GLN A 112 3.20 1.57 25.79
CA GLN A 112 2.54 2.58 26.63
C GLN A 112 1.02 2.31 26.65
N PRO A 113 0.29 2.69 27.74
CA PRO A 113 -1.15 2.45 27.85
C PRO A 113 -1.94 2.99 26.65
N ARG A 114 -1.51 4.12 26.10
CA ARG A 114 -2.11 4.73 24.91
C ARG A 114 -1.86 3.89 23.64
N SER A 115 -0.65 3.38 23.47
CA SER A 115 -0.30 2.53 22.33
C SER A 115 -1.08 1.22 22.37
N LEU A 116 -1.27 0.63 23.56
CA LEU A 116 -2.08 -0.57 23.75
C LEU A 116 -3.54 -0.32 23.35
N SER A 117 -4.13 0.80 23.80
CA SER A 117 -5.47 1.22 23.40
C SER A 117 -5.59 1.37 21.87
N TYR A 118 -4.59 1.95 21.22
CA TYR A 118 -4.58 2.12 19.76
C TYR A 118 -4.44 0.77 19.04
N MET A 119 -3.63 -0.13 19.55
CA MET A 119 -3.52 -1.50 18.99
C MET A 119 -4.84 -2.26 19.06
N LEU A 120 -5.56 -2.17 20.18
CA LEU A 120 -6.88 -2.81 20.33
C LEU A 120 -7.92 -2.21 19.39
N GLN A 121 -7.97 -0.87 19.28
CA GLN A 121 -8.85 -0.19 18.32
C GLN A 121 -8.49 -0.53 16.87
N PHE A 122 -7.20 -0.65 16.55
CA PHE A 122 -6.75 -1.03 15.22
C PHE A 122 -7.15 -2.47 14.88
N ALA A 123 -6.96 -3.41 15.81
CA ALA A 123 -7.41 -4.79 15.63
C ALA A 123 -8.92 -4.89 15.43
N PHE A 124 -9.71 -4.08 16.17
CA PHE A 124 -11.15 -4.00 15.98
C PHE A 124 -11.54 -3.45 14.61
N VAL A 125 -10.86 -2.38 14.14
CA VAL A 125 -11.08 -1.80 12.81
C VAL A 125 -10.75 -2.81 11.72
N LEU A 126 -9.60 -3.50 11.80
CA LEU A 126 -9.23 -4.55 10.84
C LEU A 126 -10.27 -5.66 10.78
N ARG A 127 -10.70 -6.18 11.93
CA ARG A 127 -11.74 -7.22 11.98
C ARG A 127 -13.07 -6.75 11.38
N SER A 128 -13.44 -5.50 11.60
CA SER A 128 -14.66 -4.92 11.03
C SER A 128 -14.55 -4.72 9.53
N ALA A 129 -13.37 -4.30 9.04
CA ALA A 129 -13.08 -4.17 7.61
C ALA A 129 -13.11 -5.54 6.91
N THR A 130 -12.51 -6.58 7.49
CA THR A 130 -12.53 -7.94 6.95
C THR A 130 -13.97 -8.42 6.72
N ARG A 131 -14.87 -8.16 7.66
CA ARG A 131 -16.29 -8.53 7.51
C ARG A 131 -16.99 -7.83 6.34
N LEU A 132 -16.66 -6.56 6.07
CA LEU A 132 -17.19 -5.86 4.88
C LEU A 132 -16.71 -6.49 3.58
N VAL A 133 -15.42 -6.84 3.53
CA VAL A 133 -14.82 -7.52 2.37
C VAL A 133 -15.47 -8.90 2.16
N GLU A 134 -15.64 -9.70 3.20
CA GLU A 134 -16.28 -11.00 3.14
C GLU A 134 -17.74 -10.90 2.66
N ASN A 135 -18.47 -9.88 3.11
CA ASN A 135 -19.84 -9.61 2.69
C ASN A 135 -19.95 -8.93 1.32
N ARG A 136 -18.82 -8.57 0.70
CA ARG A 136 -18.75 -7.81 -0.56
C ARG A 136 -19.56 -6.51 -0.53
N ASP A 137 -19.63 -5.85 0.61
CA ASP A 137 -20.34 -4.59 0.76
C ASP A 137 -19.43 -3.40 0.37
N TRP A 138 -19.45 -3.06 -0.90
CA TRP A 138 -18.69 -1.95 -1.48
C TRP A 138 -19.47 -0.63 -1.47
N SER A 139 -20.64 -0.58 -0.86
CA SER A 139 -21.46 0.64 -0.77
C SER A 139 -20.99 1.58 0.34
N VAL A 140 -20.23 1.07 1.31
CA VAL A 140 -19.79 1.81 2.49
C VAL A 140 -18.58 2.67 2.16
N THR A 141 -18.65 3.98 2.43
CA THR A 141 -17.49 4.86 2.33
C THR A 141 -16.55 4.67 3.52
N ILE A 142 -15.28 5.07 3.37
CA ILE A 142 -14.31 5.05 4.49
C ILE A 142 -14.83 5.90 5.65
N GLY A 143 -15.43 7.06 5.37
CA GLY A 143 -16.01 7.95 6.40
C GLY A 143 -17.12 7.27 7.20
N ASP A 144 -18.09 6.64 6.51
CA ASP A 144 -19.19 5.91 7.14
C ASP A 144 -18.68 4.72 7.95
N PHE A 145 -17.69 3.99 7.41
CA PHE A 145 -17.07 2.86 8.09
C PHE A 145 -16.41 3.31 9.41
N VAL A 146 -15.58 4.33 9.35
CA VAL A 146 -14.90 4.88 10.54
C VAL A 146 -15.90 5.37 11.58
N GLN A 147 -17.00 6.01 11.15
CA GLN A 147 -18.07 6.44 12.05
C GLN A 147 -18.79 5.25 12.70
N ARG A 148 -19.09 4.19 11.93
CA ARG A 148 -19.72 2.96 12.46
C ARG A 148 -18.84 2.23 13.47
N CYS A 149 -17.51 2.31 13.34
CA CYS A 149 -16.57 1.67 14.26
C CYS A 149 -16.56 2.32 15.66
N GLN A 150 -17.13 3.51 15.86
CA GLN A 150 -17.20 4.21 17.15
C GLN A 150 -15.84 4.30 17.88
N ILE A 151 -14.77 4.45 17.12
CA ILE A 151 -13.41 4.58 17.65
C ILE A 151 -13.19 5.95 18.28
N SER A 152 -12.19 6.06 19.17
CA SER A 152 -11.86 7.33 19.80
C SER A 152 -11.37 8.35 18.77
N LYS A 153 -11.76 9.64 18.98
CA LYS A 153 -11.30 10.74 18.12
C LYS A 153 -9.78 10.80 18.05
N ALA A 154 -9.10 10.58 19.17
CA ALA A 154 -7.65 10.61 19.24
C ALA A 154 -7.03 9.51 18.39
N PHE A 155 -7.54 8.28 18.43
CA PHE A 155 -7.07 7.18 17.60
C PHE A 155 -7.34 7.44 16.11
N ARG A 156 -8.53 7.91 15.78
CA ARG A 156 -8.90 8.25 14.40
C ARG A 156 -7.94 9.28 13.81
N ASP A 157 -7.76 10.42 14.48
CA ASP A 157 -7.07 11.59 13.91
C ASP A 157 -5.54 11.47 14.01
N GLN A 158 -5.01 10.79 15.03
CA GLN A 158 -3.56 10.70 15.27
C GLN A 158 -2.93 9.41 14.77
N PHE A 159 -3.74 8.40 14.45
CA PHE A 159 -3.23 7.11 14.03
C PHE A 159 -3.90 6.60 12.75
N LEU A 160 -5.23 6.37 12.78
CA LEU A 160 -5.91 5.65 11.69
C LEU A 160 -5.88 6.41 10.37
N LEU A 161 -6.28 7.69 10.36
CA LEU A 161 -6.29 8.48 9.13
C LEU A 161 -4.89 8.69 8.56
N PRO A 162 -3.87 9.10 9.33
CA PRO A 162 -2.50 9.18 8.84
C PRO A 162 -1.95 7.83 8.33
N PHE A 163 -2.29 6.73 8.98
CA PHE A 163 -1.90 5.39 8.53
C PHE A 163 -2.52 5.06 7.16
N LEU A 164 -3.81 5.32 6.99
CA LEU A 164 -4.51 5.08 5.73
C LEU A 164 -4.00 6.00 4.61
N ASP A 165 -3.69 7.25 4.91
CA ASP A 165 -3.07 8.19 3.95
C ASP A 165 -1.71 7.65 3.46
N GLY A 166 -0.87 7.16 4.38
CA GLY A 166 0.44 6.61 4.04
C GLY A 166 0.37 5.33 3.21
N VAL A 167 -0.60 4.45 3.50
CA VAL A 167 -0.75 3.17 2.79
C VAL A 167 -1.44 3.34 1.44
N SER A 168 -2.44 4.23 1.35
CA SER A 168 -3.23 4.41 0.12
C SER A 168 -2.63 5.39 -0.88
N GLY A 169 -1.68 6.22 -0.47
CA GLY A 169 -1.16 7.32 -1.28
C GLY A 169 -2.20 8.42 -1.59
N VAL A 170 -3.37 8.36 -0.95
CA VAL A 170 -4.47 9.31 -1.15
C VAL A 170 -4.71 10.08 0.15
N SER A 171 -4.61 11.41 0.11
CA SER A 171 -4.88 12.24 1.30
C SER A 171 -6.35 12.20 1.69
N LEU A 172 -6.65 11.39 2.70
CA LEU A 172 -7.98 11.26 3.30
C LEU A 172 -8.34 12.46 4.18
N LEU A 173 -7.34 13.18 4.67
CA LEU A 173 -7.52 14.39 5.49
C LEU A 173 -8.12 15.55 4.69
N ARG A 174 -7.94 15.58 3.36
CA ARG A 174 -8.49 16.61 2.46
C ARG A 174 -9.89 16.31 1.94
N ASN A 175 -10.31 15.05 1.90
CA ASN A 175 -11.57 14.61 1.26
C ASN A 175 -12.42 13.78 2.21
N SER A 176 -12.95 14.37 3.26
CA SER A 176 -13.85 13.70 4.21
C SER A 176 -15.22 13.28 3.63
N GLY A 177 -15.42 13.38 2.32
CA GLY A 177 -16.74 13.27 1.73
C GLY A 177 -16.98 12.21 0.67
N GLY A 178 -16.09 11.29 0.34
CA GLY A 178 -16.47 10.42 -0.76
C GLY A 178 -15.57 9.30 -1.25
N LEU A 179 -14.51 8.94 -0.55
CA LEU A 179 -13.69 7.81 -0.99
C LEU A 179 -14.39 6.48 -0.67
N ARG A 180 -14.77 5.74 -1.70
CA ARG A 180 -15.26 4.35 -1.57
C ARG A 180 -14.05 3.42 -1.45
N LEU A 181 -14.17 2.40 -0.61
CA LEU A 181 -13.23 1.27 -0.61
C LEU A 181 -13.38 0.55 -1.96
N MET A 182 -12.49 0.87 -2.91
CA MET A 182 -12.34 0.07 -4.12
C MET A 182 -11.10 -0.80 -3.94
N THR A 183 -11.30 -2.10 -3.83
CA THR A 183 -10.24 -3.09 -4.05
C THR A 183 -10.33 -3.54 -5.51
N CYS A 184 -9.21 -3.48 -6.22
CA CYS A 184 -9.05 -4.11 -7.53
C CYS A 184 -9.06 -5.63 -7.40
#